data_d2524d0e2f3242baaa58567cb5b77e1d
#
_entry.id   d2524d0e2f3242baaa58567cb5b77e1d
#
_cell.length_a   1.000
_cell.length_b   1.000
_cell.length_c   1.000
_cell.angle_alpha   90.00
_cell.angle_beta   90.00
_cell.angle_gamma   90.00
#
_symmetry.space_group_name_H-M   'P 1'
#
loop_
_entity.id
_entity.type
_entity.pdbx_description
1 polymer ?
#
loop_
_entity_poly.entity_id
_entity_poly.type
_entity_poly.pdbx_seq_one_letter_code
_entity_poly.pdbx_strand_id
1 'polypeptide(L)'
;MMDTEDKYKVVIVDDERTAIDALRRELEPYREFEVKGIAGNGAKGKKMIMELHPDLLFLDVELPDTLGLNLLSEIREDILWDMKVVFYTSYDKYLLQALRESAFDFLLKPFEAEDLKVIIDRYRKAMTSTSLPLLPSFASSISALMPQQGMFMISTVTGFKLLRLEE
;
A
#
# COMPACT_ATOMS: atom_id res chain seq x y z
N MET A 1 26.01 -8.15 0.53
CA MET A 1 25.28 -8.01 1.79
C MET A 1 24.84 -6.57 1.98
N MET A 2 23.60 -6.37 2.30
CA MET A 2 23.09 -5.01 2.50
C MET A 2 23.36 -4.53 3.91
N ASP A 3 23.84 -3.30 4.01
CA ASP A 3 23.94 -2.65 5.31
C ASP A 3 22.56 -2.22 5.78
N THR A 4 22.46 -1.92 7.07
CA THR A 4 21.22 -1.43 7.63
C THR A 4 20.74 -0.16 6.92
N GLU A 5 21.68 0.67 6.50
CA GLU A 5 21.34 1.93 5.84
C GLU A 5 20.78 1.74 4.44
N ASP A 6 21.02 0.59 3.85
CA ASP A 6 20.54 0.31 2.50
C ASP A 6 19.18 -0.37 2.48
N LYS A 7 18.58 -0.59 3.64
CA LYS A 7 17.28 -1.25 3.69
C LYS A 7 16.16 -0.26 3.44
N TYR A 8 15.08 -0.80 2.87
CA TYR A 8 13.86 -0.02 2.69
C TYR A 8 13.14 0.12 4.02
N LYS A 9 12.76 1.33 4.35
CA LYS A 9 12.06 1.62 5.60
C LYS A 9 10.57 1.37 5.45
N VAL A 10 10.01 0.59 6.36
CA VAL A 10 8.59 0.26 6.37
C VAL A 10 7.96 0.86 7.62
N VAL A 11 6.79 1.47 7.43
CA VAL A 11 5.96 1.93 8.54
C VAL A 11 4.60 1.25 8.41
N ILE A 12 4.06 0.82 9.53
CA ILE A 12 2.74 0.19 9.58
C ILE A 12 1.84 1.08 10.43
N VAL A 13 0.72 1.52 9.87
CA VAL A 13 -0.27 2.31 10.60
C VAL A 13 -1.54 1.49 10.69
N ASP A 14 -1.81 0.96 11.88
CA ASP A 14 -2.89 0.00 12.10
C ASP A 14 -3.11 -0.11 13.61
N ASP A 15 -4.35 -0.21 14.05
CA ASP A 15 -4.63 -0.36 15.47
C ASP A 15 -4.86 -1.81 15.89
N GLU A 16 -4.83 -2.72 14.95
CA GLU A 16 -5.11 -4.13 15.20
C GLU A 16 -3.83 -4.92 15.42
N ARG A 17 -3.60 -5.28 16.68
CA ARG A 17 -2.34 -5.92 17.06
C ARG A 17 -2.07 -7.21 16.31
N THR A 18 -3.09 -8.03 16.16
CA THR A 18 -2.92 -9.30 15.47
C THR A 18 -2.54 -9.11 14.01
N ALA A 19 -3.11 -8.11 13.37
CA ALA A 19 -2.79 -7.80 11.98
C ALA A 19 -1.37 -7.27 11.85
N ILE A 20 -0.95 -6.42 12.78
CA ILE A 20 0.41 -5.90 12.81
C ILE A 20 1.41 -7.03 12.96
N ASP A 21 1.15 -7.91 13.91
CA ASP A 21 2.08 -9.02 14.18
C ASP A 21 2.16 -9.98 13.00
N ALA A 22 1.03 -10.25 12.34
CA ALA A 22 1.03 -11.11 11.16
C ALA A 22 1.87 -10.52 10.04
N LEU A 23 1.71 -9.21 9.80
CA LEU A 23 2.46 -8.56 8.74
C LEU A 23 3.96 -8.52 9.06
N ARG A 24 4.31 -8.21 10.29
CA ARG A 24 5.71 -8.19 10.69
C ARG A 24 6.37 -9.55 10.52
N ARG A 25 5.65 -10.59 10.90
CA ARG A 25 6.17 -11.96 10.80
C ARG A 25 6.41 -12.35 9.35
N GLU A 26 5.48 -11.99 8.48
CA GLU A 26 5.61 -12.36 7.07
C GLU A 26 6.63 -11.48 6.34
N LEU A 27 6.95 -10.32 6.87
CA LEU A 27 7.99 -9.47 6.30
C LEU A 27 9.39 -9.90 6.69
N GLU A 28 9.51 -10.65 7.78
CA GLU A 28 10.82 -11.03 8.32
C GLU A 28 11.77 -11.66 7.31
N PRO A 29 11.31 -12.59 6.46
CA PRO A 29 12.22 -13.22 5.49
C PRO A 29 12.74 -12.26 4.41
N TYR A 30 12.06 -11.13 4.23
CA TYR A 30 12.46 -10.17 3.20
C TYR A 30 13.43 -9.17 3.81
N ARG A 31 14.71 -9.53 3.79
CA ARG A 31 15.73 -8.82 4.56
C ARG A 31 16.02 -7.41 4.10
N GLU A 32 15.65 -7.08 2.87
CA GLU A 32 15.84 -5.72 2.40
C GLU A 32 14.83 -4.74 2.97
N PHE A 33 13.81 -5.23 3.70
CA PHE A 33 12.81 -4.37 4.33
C PHE A 33 12.99 -4.38 5.83
N GLU A 34 12.84 -3.20 6.44
CA GLU A 34 12.95 -3.07 7.88
C GLU A 34 11.78 -2.25 8.42
N VAL A 35 11.02 -2.81 9.35
CA VAL A 35 9.91 -2.09 9.97
C VAL A 35 10.50 -1.11 10.97
N LYS A 36 10.45 0.17 10.63
CA LYS A 36 11.04 1.22 11.46
C LYS A 36 10.06 1.80 12.46
N GLY A 37 8.77 1.68 12.20
CA GLY A 37 7.79 2.22 13.12
C GLY A 37 6.41 1.63 12.92
N ILE A 38 5.64 1.67 14.00
CA ILE A 38 4.26 1.19 14.02
C ILE A 38 3.45 2.23 14.77
N ALA A 39 2.36 2.68 14.16
CA ALA A 39 1.47 3.65 14.78
C ALA A 39 0.07 3.07 14.85
N GLY A 40 -0.62 3.31 15.96
CA GLY A 40 -1.95 2.74 16.18
C GLY A 40 -3.10 3.66 15.80
N ASN A 41 -2.81 4.85 15.30
CA ASN A 41 -3.85 5.76 14.86
C ASN A 41 -3.29 6.73 13.85
N GLY A 42 -4.17 7.55 13.26
CA GLY A 42 -3.77 8.44 12.19
C GLY A 42 -2.84 9.55 12.63
N ALA A 43 -3.09 10.15 13.80
CA ALA A 43 -2.25 11.24 14.29
C ALA A 43 -0.82 10.79 14.50
N LYS A 44 -0.65 9.64 15.15
CA LYS A 44 0.68 9.08 15.37
C LYS A 44 1.30 8.63 14.04
N GLY A 45 0.49 8.09 13.15
CA GLY A 45 0.95 7.66 11.85
C GLY A 45 1.51 8.83 11.04
N LYS A 46 0.77 9.93 11.00
CA LYS A 46 1.21 11.11 10.28
C LYS A 46 2.57 11.60 10.80
N LYS A 47 2.69 11.72 12.11
CA LYS A 47 3.94 12.18 12.71
C LYS A 47 5.09 11.24 12.37
N MET A 48 4.84 9.94 12.48
CA MET A 48 5.86 8.93 12.22
C MET A 48 6.31 8.94 10.76
N ILE A 49 5.37 9.06 9.85
CA ILE A 49 5.67 9.11 8.42
C ILE A 49 6.56 10.32 8.11
N MET A 50 6.20 11.48 8.67
CA MET A 50 6.95 12.69 8.40
C MET A 50 8.34 12.67 9.04
N GLU A 51 8.51 11.92 10.10
CA GLU A 51 9.81 11.82 10.78
C GLU A 51 10.71 10.76 10.15
N LEU A 52 10.15 9.64 9.76
CA LEU A 52 10.95 8.51 9.30
C LEU A 52 11.13 8.45 7.79
N HIS A 53 10.27 9.10 7.03
CA HIS A 53 10.29 9.07 5.57
C HIS A 53 10.33 7.63 5.06
N PRO A 54 9.28 6.83 5.33
CA PRO A 54 9.31 5.43 4.90
C PRO A 54 9.26 5.29 3.40
N ASP A 55 9.85 4.21 2.92
CA ASP A 55 9.79 3.87 1.50
C ASP A 55 8.51 3.12 1.18
N LEU A 56 8.01 2.38 2.15
CA LEU A 56 6.81 1.55 1.99
C LEU A 56 5.92 1.73 3.21
N LEU A 57 4.68 2.09 2.98
CA LEU A 57 3.70 2.32 4.05
C LEU A 57 2.57 1.32 3.92
N PHE A 58 2.33 0.54 4.99
CA PHE A 58 1.12 -0.27 5.10
C PHE A 58 0.14 0.50 5.96
N LEU A 59 -1.01 0.82 5.40
CA LEU A 59 -1.95 1.74 6.01
C LEU A 59 -3.35 1.12 6.08
N ASP A 60 -3.87 0.99 7.30
CA ASP A 60 -5.24 0.53 7.46
C ASP A 60 -6.20 1.66 7.05
N VAL A 61 -7.28 1.28 6.42
CA VAL A 61 -8.27 2.27 5.99
C VAL A 61 -9.10 2.78 7.16
N GLU A 62 -9.46 1.91 8.10
CA GLU A 62 -10.28 2.33 9.24
C GLU A 62 -9.44 2.41 10.50
N LEU A 63 -9.03 3.61 10.83
CA LEU A 63 -8.26 3.89 12.05
C LEU A 63 -9.19 4.48 13.10
N PRO A 64 -8.78 4.44 14.38
CA PRO A 64 -9.67 4.93 15.45
C PRO A 64 -10.05 6.41 15.32
N ASP A 65 -9.15 7.22 14.77
CA ASP A 65 -9.34 8.67 14.72
C ASP A 65 -9.60 9.21 13.33
N THR A 66 -9.37 8.43 12.29
CA THR A 66 -9.57 8.91 10.93
C THR A 66 -9.60 7.74 9.96
N LEU A 67 -10.00 7.99 8.73
CA LEU A 67 -9.84 6.99 7.68
C LEU A 67 -8.44 7.13 7.09
N GLY A 68 -7.83 5.99 6.79
CA GLY A 68 -6.50 5.99 6.16
C GLY A 68 -6.48 6.78 4.86
N LEU A 69 -7.58 6.70 4.11
CA LEU A 69 -7.69 7.47 2.87
C LEU A 69 -7.62 8.97 3.11
N ASN A 70 -8.25 9.43 4.19
CA ASN A 70 -8.19 10.84 4.54
C ASN A 70 -6.81 11.23 5.02
N LEU A 71 -6.17 10.37 5.79
CA LEU A 71 -4.80 10.62 6.23
C LEU A 71 -3.87 10.79 5.04
N LEU A 72 -3.99 9.89 4.08
CA LEU A 72 -3.14 9.95 2.90
C LEU A 72 -3.37 11.24 2.12
N SER A 73 -4.63 11.64 1.95
CA SER A 73 -4.95 12.90 1.28
C SER A 73 -4.34 14.09 1.99
N GLU A 74 -4.37 14.06 3.33
CA GLU A 74 -3.83 15.15 4.13
C GLU A 74 -2.33 15.33 3.94
N ILE A 75 -1.59 14.23 3.87
CA ILE A 75 -0.13 14.32 3.86
C ILE A 75 0.47 14.26 2.46
N ARG A 76 -0.36 14.02 1.45
CA ARG A 76 0.13 13.78 0.09
C ARG A 76 1.06 14.89 -0.41
N GLU A 77 0.69 16.13 -0.19
CA GLU A 77 1.49 17.25 -0.67
C GLU A 77 2.79 17.43 0.11
N ASP A 78 2.85 16.87 1.31
CA ASP A 78 4.04 16.97 2.15
C ASP A 78 5.02 15.82 1.91
N ILE A 79 4.61 14.80 1.13
CA ILE A 79 5.48 13.68 0.83
C ILE A 79 6.36 14.08 -0.36
N LEU A 80 7.61 14.38 -0.07
CA LEU A 80 8.55 14.83 -1.08
C LEU A 80 9.58 13.76 -1.45
N TRP A 81 9.31 12.53 -1.07
CA TRP A 81 10.17 11.40 -1.40
C TRP A 81 9.29 10.30 -2.00
N ASP A 82 9.93 9.28 -2.57
CA ASP A 82 9.20 8.18 -3.21
C ASP A 82 8.70 7.22 -2.15
N MET A 83 7.42 7.32 -1.82
CA MET A 83 6.79 6.43 -0.85
C MET A 83 5.66 5.67 -1.53
N LYS A 84 5.73 4.34 -1.46
CA LYS A 84 4.65 3.50 -1.97
C LYS A 84 3.70 3.16 -0.83
N VAL A 85 2.41 3.20 -1.11
CA VAL A 85 1.39 2.93 -0.10
C VAL A 85 0.64 1.66 -0.44
N VAL A 86 0.59 0.74 0.52
CA VAL A 86 -0.23 -0.47 0.43
C VAL A 86 -1.34 -0.33 1.46
N PHE A 87 -2.58 -0.31 1.00
CA PHE A 87 -3.70 -0.30 1.95
C PHE A 87 -3.89 -1.70 2.51
N TYR A 88 -3.91 -1.80 3.82
CA TYR A 88 -3.97 -3.07 4.55
C TYR A 88 -5.21 -3.06 5.42
N THR A 89 -6.26 -3.74 4.98
CA THR A 89 -7.56 -3.61 5.65
C THR A 89 -8.41 -4.87 5.46
N SER A 90 -9.43 -5.02 6.31
CA SER A 90 -10.40 -6.11 6.19
C SER A 90 -11.51 -5.79 5.20
N TYR A 91 -11.57 -4.59 4.69
CA TYR A 91 -12.73 -4.13 3.93
C TYR A 91 -12.42 -3.91 2.47
N ASP A 92 -12.87 -4.83 1.63
CA ASP A 92 -12.64 -4.73 0.18
C ASP A 92 -13.47 -3.60 -0.45
N LYS A 93 -14.46 -3.07 0.27
CA LYS A 93 -15.25 -1.95 -0.24
C LYS A 93 -14.43 -0.71 -0.50
N TYR A 94 -13.22 -0.64 0.06
CA TYR A 94 -12.35 0.52 -0.15
C TYR A 94 -11.41 0.38 -1.35
N LEU A 95 -11.50 -0.73 -2.07
CA LEU A 95 -10.58 -0.96 -3.18
C LEU A 95 -10.66 0.12 -4.25
N LEU A 96 -11.85 0.54 -4.61
CA LEU A 96 -12.02 1.58 -5.64
C LEU A 96 -11.44 2.92 -5.18
N GLN A 97 -11.65 3.25 -3.90
CA GLN A 97 -11.10 4.49 -3.37
C GLN A 97 -9.58 4.44 -3.32
N ALA A 98 -9.03 3.28 -2.97
CA ALA A 98 -7.58 3.11 -2.97
C ALA A 98 -7.00 3.37 -4.36
N LEU A 99 -7.70 2.90 -5.39
CA LEU A 99 -7.28 3.16 -6.76
C LEU A 99 -7.31 4.64 -7.10
N ARG A 100 -8.35 5.33 -6.67
CA ARG A 100 -8.46 6.75 -6.92
C ARG A 100 -7.36 7.53 -6.21
N GLU A 101 -6.88 7.02 -5.09
CA GLU A 101 -5.79 7.64 -4.36
C GLU A 101 -4.43 7.20 -4.89
N SER A 102 -4.41 6.43 -5.96
CA SER A 102 -3.17 5.97 -6.58
C SER A 102 -2.29 5.18 -5.64
N ALA A 103 -2.91 4.31 -4.85
CA ALA A 103 -2.15 3.42 -3.98
C ALA A 103 -1.30 2.47 -4.81
N PHE A 104 -0.18 2.05 -4.25
CA PHE A 104 0.68 1.09 -4.92
C PHE A 104 0.03 -0.28 -5.00
N ASP A 105 -0.61 -0.71 -3.90
CA ASP A 105 -1.29 -1.99 -3.88
C ASP A 105 -2.29 -2.02 -2.74
N PHE A 106 -2.93 -3.16 -2.58
CA PHE A 106 -4.01 -3.37 -1.61
C PHE A 106 -3.87 -4.79 -1.05
N LEU A 107 -3.85 -4.92 0.26
CA LEU A 107 -3.69 -6.21 0.93
C LEU A 107 -4.85 -6.43 1.88
N LEU A 108 -5.66 -7.45 1.62
CA LEU A 108 -6.83 -7.75 2.46
C LEU A 108 -6.43 -8.59 3.67
N LYS A 109 -7.02 -8.28 4.81
CA LYS A 109 -6.84 -9.06 6.03
C LYS A 109 -7.92 -10.14 6.12
N PRO A 110 -7.60 -11.34 6.53
CA PRO A 110 -6.25 -11.88 6.68
C PRO A 110 -5.67 -12.19 5.31
N PHE A 111 -4.36 -12.19 5.22
CA PHE A 111 -3.70 -12.43 3.93
C PHE A 111 -2.91 -13.74 3.99
N GLU A 112 -2.63 -14.27 2.82
CA GLU A 112 -1.76 -15.44 2.68
C GLU A 112 -0.36 -14.96 2.35
N ALA A 113 0.63 -15.79 2.68
CA ALA A 113 2.02 -15.45 2.40
C ALA A 113 2.21 -15.07 0.93
N GLU A 114 1.48 -15.73 0.05
CA GLU A 114 1.58 -15.46 -1.38
C GLU A 114 1.10 -14.06 -1.76
N ASP A 115 0.10 -13.56 -1.05
CA ASP A 115 -0.42 -12.23 -1.31
C ASP A 115 0.64 -11.17 -1.05
N LEU A 116 1.35 -11.31 0.05
CA LEU A 116 2.43 -10.38 0.37
C LEU A 116 3.60 -10.55 -0.58
N LYS A 117 3.89 -11.78 -0.96
CA LYS A 117 4.98 -12.05 -1.90
C LYS A 117 4.78 -11.30 -3.23
N VAL A 118 3.55 -11.31 -3.73
CA VAL A 118 3.23 -10.59 -4.96
C VAL A 118 3.54 -9.11 -4.82
N ILE A 119 3.16 -8.53 -3.69
CA ILE A 119 3.39 -7.11 -3.44
C ILE A 119 4.89 -6.82 -3.37
N ILE A 120 5.63 -7.65 -2.66
CA ILE A 120 7.07 -7.48 -2.51
C ILE A 120 7.77 -7.60 -3.88
N ASP A 121 7.39 -8.60 -4.67
CA ASP A 121 7.98 -8.77 -5.99
C ASP A 121 7.70 -7.56 -6.89
N ARG A 122 6.50 -7.02 -6.80
CA ARG A 122 6.15 -5.82 -7.56
C ARG A 122 6.96 -4.62 -7.09
N TYR A 123 7.15 -4.49 -5.78
CA TYR A 123 7.95 -3.42 -5.23
C TYR A 123 9.38 -3.50 -5.75
N ARG A 124 9.95 -4.70 -5.74
CA ARG A 124 11.31 -4.90 -6.24
C ARG A 124 11.44 -4.49 -7.70
N LYS A 125 10.46 -4.86 -8.51
CA LYS A 125 10.46 -4.48 -9.91
C LYS A 125 10.33 -2.98 -10.10
N ALA A 126 9.50 -2.34 -9.30
CA ALA A 126 9.32 -0.90 -9.39
C ALA A 126 10.61 -0.15 -9.05
N MET A 127 11.40 -0.69 -8.12
CA MET A 127 12.64 -0.05 -7.73
C MET A 127 13.76 -0.26 -8.73
N THR A 128 13.65 -1.25 -9.58
CA THR A 128 14.71 -1.56 -10.54
C THR A 128 14.35 -1.24 -11.99
N SER A 129 13.14 -0.73 -12.21
CA SER A 129 12.66 -0.47 -13.55
C SER A 129 12.17 0.97 -13.68
N THR A 130 12.39 1.55 -14.87
CA THR A 130 11.88 2.90 -15.12
C THR A 130 10.50 2.86 -15.76
N SER A 131 10.05 1.70 -16.22
CA SER A 131 8.73 1.59 -16.79
C SER A 131 7.77 1.07 -15.73
N LEU A 132 6.52 1.53 -15.82
CA LEU A 132 5.50 1.12 -14.87
C LEU A 132 4.79 -0.10 -15.40
N PRO A 133 4.93 -1.23 -14.75
CA PRO A 133 4.23 -2.42 -15.20
C PRO A 133 2.76 -2.36 -14.79
N LEU A 134 1.97 -3.17 -15.44
CA LEU A 134 0.62 -3.41 -14.98
C LEU A 134 0.69 -4.04 -13.60
N LEU A 135 -0.34 -3.84 -12.82
CA LEU A 135 -0.39 -4.32 -11.46
C LEU A 135 -1.26 -5.58 -11.41
N PRO A 136 -0.66 -6.77 -11.57
CA PRO A 136 -1.49 -7.98 -11.67
C PRO A 136 -2.34 -8.24 -10.43
N SER A 137 -1.78 -8.05 -9.23
CA SER A 137 -2.56 -8.29 -8.02
C SER A 137 -3.73 -7.34 -7.91
N PHE A 138 -3.50 -6.07 -8.24
CA PHE A 138 -4.52 -5.05 -8.20
C PHE A 138 -5.59 -5.33 -9.25
N ALA A 139 -5.15 -5.64 -10.47
CA ALA A 139 -6.06 -5.92 -11.56
C ALA A 139 -6.93 -7.14 -11.25
N SER A 140 -6.34 -8.18 -10.67
CA SER A 140 -7.08 -9.37 -10.29
C SER A 140 -8.12 -9.07 -9.23
N SER A 141 -7.75 -8.25 -8.24
CA SER A 141 -8.69 -7.88 -7.19
C SER A 141 -9.87 -7.11 -7.76
N ILE A 142 -9.60 -6.21 -8.68
CA ILE A 142 -10.66 -5.43 -9.29
C ILE A 142 -11.58 -6.31 -10.12
N SER A 143 -10.99 -7.24 -10.88
CA SER A 143 -11.80 -8.15 -11.68
C SER A 143 -12.72 -8.99 -10.84
N ALA A 144 -12.26 -9.36 -9.65
CA ALA A 144 -13.08 -10.17 -8.75
C ALA A 144 -14.22 -9.38 -8.12
N LEU A 145 -14.02 -8.08 -7.90
CA LEU A 145 -14.98 -7.28 -7.17
C LEU A 145 -15.94 -6.50 -8.05
N MET A 146 -15.59 -6.26 -9.29
CA MET A 146 -16.39 -5.40 -10.15
C MET A 146 -17.08 -6.18 -11.25
N PRO A 147 -18.34 -5.86 -11.51
CA PRO A 147 -19.02 -6.47 -12.63
C PRO A 147 -18.39 -6.00 -13.94
N GLN A 148 -18.56 -6.78 -14.96
CA GLN A 148 -18.03 -6.44 -16.26
C GLN A 148 -18.98 -5.46 -16.94
N GLN A 149 -18.83 -4.21 -16.65
CA GLN A 149 -19.75 -3.18 -17.10
C GLN A 149 -19.04 -2.11 -17.89
N GLY A 150 -18.02 -2.47 -18.58
CA GLY A 150 -17.33 -1.50 -19.42
C GLY A 150 -16.33 -0.65 -18.67
N MET A 151 -15.80 -1.19 -17.61
CA MET A 151 -14.75 -0.50 -16.86
C MET A 151 -13.43 -1.21 -17.04
N PHE A 152 -12.38 -0.43 -17.13
CA PHE A 152 -11.04 -1.01 -17.24
C PHE A 152 -10.03 -0.05 -16.61
N MET A 153 -8.85 -0.57 -16.35
CA MET A 153 -7.77 0.20 -15.73
C MET A 153 -6.75 0.61 -16.77
N ILE A 154 -6.28 1.83 -16.63
CA ILE A 154 -5.19 2.33 -17.44
C ILE A 154 -4.07 2.76 -16.51
N SER A 155 -2.86 2.28 -16.79
CA SER A 155 -1.68 2.69 -16.07
C SER A 155 -1.24 4.05 -16.56
N THR A 156 -1.00 4.96 -15.62
CA THR A 156 -0.52 6.29 -15.95
C THR A 156 0.78 6.56 -15.24
N VAL A 157 1.39 7.69 -15.53
CA VAL A 157 2.64 8.06 -14.89
C VAL A 157 2.47 8.19 -13.38
N THR A 158 1.32 8.67 -12.95
CA THR A 158 1.08 8.92 -11.52
C THR A 158 0.30 7.82 -10.84
N GLY A 159 -0.12 6.77 -11.57
CA GLY A 159 -0.91 5.71 -10.99
C GLY A 159 -1.89 5.14 -11.98
N PHE A 160 -3.01 4.70 -11.48
CA PHE A 160 -4.03 4.06 -12.28
C PHE A 160 -5.27 4.90 -12.36
N LYS A 161 -5.95 4.81 -13.48
CA LYS A 161 -7.27 5.40 -13.64
C LYS A 161 -8.25 4.32 -14.03
N LEU A 162 -9.45 4.43 -13.50
CA LEU A 162 -10.56 3.61 -13.93
C LEU A 162 -11.32 4.39 -14.99
N LEU A 163 -11.46 3.78 -16.14
CA LEU A 163 -12.22 4.39 -17.21
C LEU A 163 -13.49 3.59 -17.45
N ARG A 164 -14.59 4.30 -17.59
CA ARG A 164 -15.84 3.65 -17.94
C ARG A 164 -16.06 3.78 -19.42
N LEU A 165 -16.31 2.67 -20.05
CA LEU A 165 -16.66 2.68 -21.46
C LEU A 165 -18.08 3.13 -21.57
N GLU A 166 -18.26 4.38 -22.07
CA GLU A 166 -19.58 4.83 -22.25
C GLU A 166 -19.76 5.01 -23.64
N GLU A 167 -20.77 4.73 -24.12
CA GLU A 167 -20.87 4.96 -25.41
C GLU A 167 -21.93 5.51 -25.87
#